data_b106a2f109f1db4a0f89059186c9b3a0
#
_entry.id   b106a2f109f1db4a0f89059186c9b3a0
#
_cell.length_a   1.000
_cell.length_b   1.000
_cell.length_c   1.000
_cell.angle_alpha   90.00
_cell.angle_beta   90.00
_cell.angle_gamma   90.00
#
_symmetry.space_group_name_H-M   'P 1'
#
loop_
_entity.id
_entity.type
_entity.pdbx_description
1 polymer ?
#
loop_
_entity_poly.entity_id
_entity_poly.type
_entity_poly.pdbx_seq_one_letter_code
_entity_poly.pdbx_strand_id
1 'polypeptide(L)'
;YIPGINDQNSGFVTLTITTNDPIGPCEAAISSLDVSISGVAEVDAGSDFTVCAGADASLNGSVTGAVITGFWSGGSGTFSNITDLNASYTPTAAELSAGSVVLTLTSENPVGPCGPEFDDVTVSFTSSAIVSAGPPQTICEGDDVNLDGAIGGSAVTGSWSGGTGIFVPNANTLNAVYIPSAAENANGSALLTLTTNNPAGPCEAASEDLLITINPSPVLSSSSDIDICSGTSVNYQITSDVSSSFVWNAQMDEAFLNGESLLPQASSEIDDVLDNTSTSIQTVTYLVSATALVSGCTNENQIVNVNVNPVVTMDTPDSEALCVGENTTSVFFSSSFSGLTFSWTNNNAQIGLGLSGDSDILSFTAVNTTAIVQTGIITVTPAINGCPGTSVNFEITVNPSSTVNDPGAIVECDGTPTSSIVFTGSDPSIIYNWTNTNVAIGLPVAGTGDILSFIATNLTNDPIQATIEVTPELNGCNGTAQT
;
A
#
# COMPACT_ATOMS: atom_id res chain seq x y z
N TYR A 1 50.35 65.49 67.48
CA TYR A 1 50.99 64.20 67.24
C TYR A 1 50.22 63.50 66.15
N ILE A 2 50.92 62.92 65.14
CA ILE A 2 50.38 62.10 64.14
C ILE A 2 50.97 60.70 64.40
N PRO A 3 50.13 59.63 64.69
CA PRO A 3 50.65 58.29 64.99
C PRO A 3 51.38 57.70 63.81
N GLY A 4 52.58 57.21 64.10
CA GLY A 4 53.33 56.42 63.09
C GLY A 4 52.82 54.99 62.94
N ILE A 5 53.29 54.23 61.93
CA ILE A 5 52.83 52.83 61.66
C ILE A 5 53.04 51.91 62.86
N ASN A 6 54.12 52.16 63.66
CA ASN A 6 54.40 51.36 64.83
C ASN A 6 53.40 51.68 65.99
N ASP A 7 52.97 52.92 66.11
CA ASP A 7 51.99 53.32 67.13
C ASP A 7 50.61 52.75 66.77
N GLN A 8 50.26 52.82 65.51
CA GLN A 8 49.03 52.22 64.99
C GLN A 8 49.02 50.69 65.24
N ASN A 9 50.13 50.00 64.95
CA ASN A 9 50.27 48.52 65.14
C ASN A 9 50.28 48.17 66.68
N SER A 10 50.79 49.03 67.57
CA SER A 10 50.81 48.77 69.02
C SER A 10 49.47 49.10 69.70
N GLY A 11 48.58 49.84 69.03
CA GLY A 11 47.28 50.26 69.56
C GLY A 11 47.33 51.33 70.62
N PHE A 12 48.51 51.80 70.98
CA PHE A 12 48.67 52.91 71.91
C PHE A 12 50.04 53.55 71.79
N VAL A 13 50.17 54.75 72.24
CA VAL A 13 51.41 55.49 72.38
C VAL A 13 51.40 56.38 73.68
N THR A 14 52.50 56.33 74.41
CA THR A 14 52.72 57.25 75.59
C THR A 14 53.54 58.43 75.12
N LEU A 15 52.92 59.60 75.14
CA LEU A 15 53.62 60.84 74.86
C LEU A 15 54.11 61.42 76.15
N THR A 16 55.44 61.73 76.23
CA THR A 16 56.09 62.24 77.41
C THR A 16 56.55 63.68 77.14
N ILE A 17 56.17 64.58 78.05
CA ILE A 17 56.70 65.94 78.09
C ILE A 17 57.67 66.00 79.22
N THR A 18 58.90 66.49 79.00
CA THR A 18 59.92 66.68 80.02
C THR A 18 60.30 68.17 80.04
N THR A 19 60.35 68.76 81.19
CA THR A 19 60.88 70.17 81.35
C THR A 19 62.42 70.10 81.18
N ASN A 20 62.99 71.30 80.86
CA ASN A 20 64.43 71.45 80.92
C ASN A 20 64.93 71.20 82.34
N ASP A 21 66.06 70.58 82.50
CA ASP A 21 66.74 70.30 83.78
C ASP A 21 67.15 71.65 84.41
N PRO A 22 66.58 71.99 85.53
CA PRO A 22 66.94 73.32 86.20
C PRO A 22 68.36 73.27 86.76
N ILE A 23 69.02 74.37 86.68
CA ILE A 23 70.36 74.54 87.30
C ILE A 23 70.24 74.42 88.81
N GLY A 24 70.62 73.34 89.46
CA GLY A 24 70.52 73.10 90.91
C GLY A 24 70.28 71.64 91.28
N PRO A 25 69.96 71.29 92.49
CA PRO A 25 69.78 69.90 92.95
C PRO A 25 68.38 69.27 92.57
N CYS A 26 67.54 69.94 91.78
CA CYS A 26 66.23 69.47 91.42
C CYS A 26 66.30 68.83 89.99
N GLU A 27 65.64 67.72 89.82
CA GLU A 27 65.58 66.98 88.55
C GLU A 27 64.47 67.55 87.63
N ALA A 28 64.55 67.29 86.36
CA ALA A 28 63.51 67.63 85.38
C ALA A 28 62.16 66.95 85.69
N ALA A 29 61.08 67.70 85.60
CA ALA A 29 59.76 67.15 85.80
C ALA A 29 59.29 66.47 84.51
N ILE A 30 58.71 65.28 84.65
CA ILE A 30 58.17 64.52 83.60
C ILE A 30 56.68 64.28 83.79
N SER A 31 55.85 64.42 82.73
CA SER A 31 54.45 64.00 82.65
C SER A 31 54.18 63.27 81.41
N SER A 32 53.34 62.24 81.49
CA SER A 32 52.99 61.36 80.37
C SER A 32 51.48 61.44 80.12
N LEU A 33 51.16 61.32 78.84
CA LEU A 33 49.81 61.13 78.32
C LEU A 33 49.75 59.89 77.42
N ASP A 34 48.84 58.94 77.77
CA ASP A 34 48.58 57.78 76.97
C ASP A 34 47.49 58.07 75.94
N VAL A 35 47.82 57.79 74.69
CA VAL A 35 46.86 57.92 73.56
C VAL A 35 46.61 56.57 73.08
N SER A 36 45.35 56.06 73.15
CA SER A 36 44.91 54.85 72.58
C SER A 36 44.56 55.06 71.10
N ILE A 37 45.03 54.18 70.26
CA ILE A 37 44.76 54.17 68.79
C ILE A 37 43.91 52.94 68.49
N SER A 38 42.62 53.19 68.17
CA SER A 38 41.70 52.10 67.74
C SER A 38 41.86 51.90 66.26
N GLY A 39 41.91 50.68 65.82
CA GLY A 39 41.85 50.30 64.41
C GLY A 39 40.43 50.53 63.88
N VAL A 40 40.36 50.69 62.59
CA VAL A 40 39.08 50.67 61.84
C VAL A 40 38.80 49.28 61.31
N ALA A 41 37.56 48.95 61.08
CA ALA A 41 37.21 47.77 60.30
C ALA A 41 37.44 48.05 58.81
N GLU A 42 37.76 47.08 58.06
CA GLU A 42 37.75 47.08 56.58
C GLU A 42 36.68 46.10 56.15
N VAL A 43 35.67 46.56 55.39
CA VAL A 43 34.54 45.78 54.88
C VAL A 43 34.59 45.72 53.36
N ASP A 44 34.39 44.54 52.82
CA ASP A 44 34.25 44.29 51.39
C ASP A 44 33.05 43.41 51.21
N ALA A 45 31.99 43.92 50.57
CA ALA A 45 30.76 43.23 50.24
C ALA A 45 30.91 42.35 49.02
N GLY A 46 32.08 42.40 48.34
CA GLY A 46 32.34 41.75 47.07
C GLY A 46 31.94 42.60 45.87
N SER A 47 32.32 42.14 44.67
CA SER A 47 31.97 42.88 43.48
C SER A 47 30.52 42.60 43.05
N ASP A 48 29.86 43.59 42.39
CA ASP A 48 28.56 43.46 41.79
C ASP A 48 28.51 42.25 40.88
N PHE A 49 27.43 41.47 40.94
CA PHE A 49 27.24 40.26 40.14
C PHE A 49 25.78 40.08 39.71
N THR A 50 25.60 39.13 38.79
CA THR A 50 24.29 38.82 38.22
C THR A 50 23.92 37.37 38.53
N VAL A 51 22.66 37.12 38.88
CA VAL A 51 22.08 35.80 39.09
C VAL A 51 20.86 35.62 38.20
N CYS A 52 20.52 34.37 37.92
CA CYS A 52 19.30 34.04 37.19
C CYS A 52 18.08 34.18 38.11
N ALA A 53 17.01 34.77 37.61
CA ALA A 53 15.77 34.92 38.37
C ALA A 53 15.26 33.52 38.80
N GLY A 54 15.02 33.42 40.14
CA GLY A 54 14.64 32.16 40.78
C GLY A 54 15.78 31.39 41.43
N ALA A 55 17.04 31.85 41.27
CA ALA A 55 18.19 31.35 42.01
C ALA A 55 18.52 32.26 43.20
N ASP A 56 19.06 31.72 44.29
CA ASP A 56 19.59 32.46 45.40
C ASP A 56 20.92 33.12 45.02
N ALA A 57 21.12 34.37 45.51
CA ALA A 57 22.38 35.07 45.34
C ALA A 57 23.36 34.65 46.40
N SER A 58 24.48 34.02 46.02
CA SER A 58 25.57 33.66 46.94
C SER A 58 26.46 34.86 47.19
N LEU A 59 26.49 35.36 48.41
CA LEU A 59 27.30 36.49 48.84
C LEU A 59 28.72 36.01 49.18
N ASN A 60 29.69 36.91 49.03
CA ASN A 60 31.10 36.64 49.36
C ASN A 60 31.73 37.85 50.02
N GLY A 61 31.19 38.20 51.24
CA GLY A 61 31.66 39.32 51.99
C GLY A 61 32.91 38.98 52.78
N SER A 62 33.67 40.03 53.09
CA SER A 62 34.79 39.95 54.02
C SER A 62 34.83 41.12 54.98
N VAL A 63 35.24 40.89 56.23
CA VAL A 63 35.47 41.89 57.26
C VAL A 63 36.82 41.63 57.92
N THR A 64 37.71 42.61 57.85
CA THR A 64 39.07 42.56 58.42
C THR A 64 39.38 43.77 59.27
N GLY A 65 40.59 43.86 59.87
CA GLY A 65 41.01 44.98 60.70
C GLY A 65 40.66 44.82 62.17
N ALA A 66 40.01 45.81 62.75
CA ALA A 66 39.70 45.88 64.19
C ALA A 66 38.64 44.84 64.63
N VAL A 67 37.79 44.41 63.72
CA VAL A 67 36.78 43.38 63.91
C VAL A 67 36.80 42.45 62.65
N ILE A 68 36.35 41.20 62.83
CA ILE A 68 36.27 40.18 61.73
C ILE A 68 34.87 39.66 61.58
N THR A 69 33.90 40.24 62.19
CA THR A 69 32.48 39.89 62.15
C THR A 69 31.65 41.06 61.60
N GLY A 70 30.55 40.75 60.94
CA GLY A 70 29.63 41.73 60.38
C GLY A 70 28.28 41.12 60.15
N PHE A 71 27.36 41.90 59.61
CA PHE A 71 26.02 41.43 59.25
C PHE A 71 25.55 42.08 57.97
N TRP A 72 24.80 41.29 57.20
CA TRP A 72 24.14 41.73 56.03
C TRP A 72 22.81 42.42 56.33
N SER A 73 22.46 43.40 55.50
CA SER A 73 21.20 44.15 55.58
C SER A 73 20.81 44.59 54.15
N GLY A 74 19.66 45.25 54.05
CA GLY A 74 19.14 45.70 52.77
C GLY A 74 18.23 44.69 52.11
N GLY A 75 17.61 45.07 51.00
CA GLY A 75 16.61 44.29 50.30
C GLY A 75 15.32 44.01 51.10
N SER A 76 14.37 43.33 50.49
CA SER A 76 13.13 42.86 51.12
C SER A 76 12.99 41.34 51.11
N GLY A 77 14.02 40.65 50.59
CA GLY A 77 14.13 39.22 50.57
C GLY A 77 14.64 38.61 51.88
N THR A 78 15.18 37.41 51.82
CA THR A 78 15.56 36.62 52.97
C THR A 78 17.02 36.17 52.88
N PHE A 79 17.83 36.49 53.88
CA PHE A 79 19.17 35.94 54.05
C PHE A 79 19.10 34.57 54.73
N SER A 80 19.93 33.65 54.34
CA SER A 80 20.08 32.33 54.96
C SER A 80 20.54 32.51 56.43
N ASN A 81 21.49 33.44 56.66
CA ASN A 81 21.95 33.92 57.97
C ASN A 81 22.62 35.26 57.76
N ILE A 82 22.09 36.32 58.44
CA ILE A 82 22.60 37.70 58.31
C ILE A 82 24.02 37.89 58.83
N THR A 83 24.49 37.05 59.78
CA THR A 83 25.83 37.11 60.32
C THR A 83 26.86 36.23 59.62
N ASP A 84 26.45 35.48 58.63
CA ASP A 84 27.35 34.72 57.77
C ASP A 84 27.82 35.59 56.58
N LEU A 85 29.11 35.87 56.53
CA LEU A 85 29.67 36.71 55.45
C LEU A 85 29.47 36.12 54.07
N ASN A 86 29.30 34.78 54.01
CA ASN A 86 29.02 34.01 52.78
C ASN A 86 27.53 33.57 52.73
N ALA A 87 26.63 34.34 53.27
CA ALA A 87 25.21 34.05 53.25
C ALA A 87 24.67 33.93 51.81
N SER A 88 23.57 33.16 51.61
CA SER A 88 22.75 33.28 50.44
C SER A 88 21.57 34.25 50.69
N TYR A 89 21.19 34.99 49.67
CA TYR A 89 20.06 35.89 49.68
C TYR A 89 19.01 35.41 48.67
N THR A 90 17.79 35.14 49.15
CA THR A 90 16.65 34.78 48.33
C THR A 90 15.82 36.04 48.03
N PRO A 91 15.78 36.50 46.77
CA PRO A 91 15.08 37.72 46.41
C PRO A 91 13.56 37.56 46.42
N THR A 92 12.83 38.64 46.64
CA THR A 92 11.37 38.71 46.49
C THR A 92 10.97 38.86 45.02
N ALA A 93 9.71 38.55 44.68
CA ALA A 93 9.16 38.79 43.35
C ALA A 93 9.22 40.25 42.91
N ALA A 94 9.11 41.20 43.88
CA ALA A 94 9.22 42.63 43.60
C ALA A 94 10.64 43.03 43.19
N GLU A 95 11.66 42.49 43.85
CA GLU A 95 13.08 42.72 43.50
C GLU A 95 13.45 42.09 42.18
N LEU A 96 12.95 40.85 41.91
CA LEU A 96 13.10 40.22 40.58
C LEU A 96 12.51 41.09 39.49
N SER A 97 11.31 41.66 39.72
CA SER A 97 10.68 42.60 38.77
C SER A 97 11.42 43.92 38.63
N ALA A 98 12.07 44.43 39.74
CA ALA A 98 12.90 45.62 39.70
C ALA A 98 14.23 45.42 38.96
N GLY A 99 14.68 44.17 38.81
CA GLY A 99 15.88 43.76 38.08
C GLY A 99 17.17 43.86 38.89
N SER A 100 17.16 44.39 40.12
CA SER A 100 18.33 44.41 40.99
C SER A 100 17.94 44.72 42.47
N VAL A 101 18.84 44.41 43.36
CA VAL A 101 18.79 44.76 44.78
C VAL A 101 20.20 45.18 45.27
N VAL A 102 20.26 46.13 46.10
CA VAL A 102 21.50 46.51 46.78
C VAL A 102 21.47 45.96 48.25
N LEU A 103 22.52 45.21 48.58
CA LEU A 103 22.73 44.59 49.86
C LEU A 103 23.96 45.20 50.51
N THR A 104 23.87 45.52 51.80
CA THR A 104 24.93 46.22 52.57
C THR A 104 25.51 45.25 53.60
N LEU A 105 26.82 45.05 53.56
CA LEU A 105 27.58 44.42 54.64
C LEU A 105 28.08 45.48 55.60
N THR A 106 27.73 45.34 56.89
CA THR A 106 28.16 46.28 57.95
C THR A 106 28.99 45.52 58.98
N SER A 107 30.14 46.04 59.38
CA SER A 107 30.96 45.44 60.44
C SER A 107 30.28 45.54 61.78
N GLU A 108 30.62 44.63 62.71
CA GLU A 108 30.36 44.91 64.13
C GLU A 108 31.12 46.21 64.55
N ASN A 109 30.58 46.88 65.57
CA ASN A 109 31.20 48.11 66.04
C ASN A 109 32.54 47.82 66.73
N PRO A 110 33.68 48.34 66.23
CA PRO A 110 34.97 48.21 66.94
C PRO A 110 34.96 48.80 68.33
N VAL A 111 35.74 48.20 69.22
CA VAL A 111 35.90 48.81 70.57
C VAL A 111 36.70 50.09 70.45
N GLY A 112 36.09 51.23 70.81
CA GLY A 112 36.77 52.50 70.76
C GLY A 112 35.89 53.61 70.10
N PRO A 113 36.50 54.72 69.69
CA PRO A 113 35.75 55.84 69.09
C PRO A 113 35.42 55.67 67.61
N CYS A 114 35.93 54.58 66.95
CA CYS A 114 35.66 54.30 65.57
C CYS A 114 34.29 53.64 65.45
N GLY A 115 33.48 54.05 64.47
CA GLY A 115 32.20 53.44 64.15
C GLY A 115 32.31 52.22 63.31
N PRO A 116 31.19 51.50 63.06
CA PRO A 116 31.14 50.44 62.08
C PRO A 116 31.34 51.02 60.67
N GLU A 117 32.00 50.22 59.84
CA GLU A 117 32.17 50.47 58.38
C GLU A 117 31.20 49.60 57.60
N PHE A 118 30.88 49.99 56.39
CA PHE A 118 29.99 49.24 55.50
C PHE A 118 30.45 49.35 54.07
N ASP A 119 30.01 48.30 53.26
CA ASP A 119 30.19 48.30 51.86
C ASP A 119 28.93 47.67 51.21
N ASP A 120 28.66 48.03 49.93
CA ASP A 120 27.46 47.61 49.19
C ASP A 120 27.82 46.74 48.03
N VAL A 121 27.00 45.71 47.80
CA VAL A 121 27.01 44.90 46.59
C VAL A 121 25.67 45.01 45.90
N THR A 122 25.70 45.23 44.56
CA THR A 122 24.51 45.17 43.68
C THR A 122 24.35 43.76 43.08
N VAL A 123 23.26 43.12 43.44
CA VAL A 123 22.86 41.86 42.79
C VAL A 123 21.86 42.19 41.71
N SER A 124 22.19 41.92 40.43
CA SER A 124 21.33 42.10 39.29
C SER A 124 20.62 40.78 38.97
N PHE A 125 19.36 40.84 38.52
CA PHE A 125 18.55 39.66 38.17
C PHE A 125 18.26 39.63 36.69
N THR A 126 18.61 38.52 36.02
CA THR A 126 18.28 38.26 34.61
C THR A 126 17.10 37.28 34.55
N SER A 127 16.05 37.60 33.76
CA SER A 127 14.93 36.70 33.56
C SER A 127 15.40 35.37 32.93
N SER A 128 14.82 34.24 33.36
CA SER A 128 15.05 32.96 32.70
C SER A 128 14.53 32.97 31.25
N ALA A 129 15.14 32.20 30.39
CA ALA A 129 14.60 31.94 29.04
C ALA A 129 13.29 31.15 29.16
N ILE A 130 12.34 31.47 28.31
CA ILE A 130 11.05 30.75 28.15
C ILE A 130 10.98 30.24 26.75
N VAL A 131 10.49 29.01 26.59
CA VAL A 131 10.28 28.35 25.27
C VAL A 131 8.92 27.66 25.26
N SER A 132 8.27 27.65 24.10
CA SER A 132 7.12 26.80 23.82
C SER A 132 7.26 26.24 22.40
N ALA A 133 7.33 24.94 22.32
CA ALA A 133 7.38 24.20 21.05
C ALA A 133 5.98 24.00 20.43
N GLY A 134 4.92 24.36 21.14
CA GLY A 134 3.53 24.12 20.76
C GLY A 134 3.04 22.72 21.16
N PRO A 135 1.74 22.43 20.93
CA PRO A 135 1.15 21.14 21.28
C PRO A 135 1.58 20.04 20.31
N PRO A 136 1.61 18.76 20.75
CA PRO A 136 1.81 17.63 19.86
C PRO A 136 0.87 17.65 18.66
N GLN A 137 1.36 17.28 17.49
CA GLN A 137 0.61 17.28 16.24
C GLN A 137 0.46 15.88 15.68
N THR A 138 -0.63 15.67 14.93
CA THR A 138 -0.88 14.42 14.21
C THR A 138 -1.20 14.77 12.76
N ILE A 139 -0.49 14.15 11.84
CA ILE A 139 -0.59 14.38 10.40
C ILE A 139 -0.71 13.06 9.66
N CYS A 140 -1.02 13.12 8.38
CA CYS A 140 -0.92 11.97 7.47
C CYS A 140 0.45 11.94 6.79
N GLU A 141 0.87 10.77 6.36
CA GLU A 141 2.05 10.60 5.53
C GLU A 141 1.95 11.45 4.27
N GLY A 142 3.00 12.25 4.03
CA GLY A 142 3.07 13.20 2.93
C GLY A 142 2.61 14.61 3.25
N ASP A 143 2.02 14.85 4.44
CA ASP A 143 1.65 16.18 4.88
C ASP A 143 2.84 16.93 5.50
N ASP A 144 2.81 18.24 5.37
CA ASP A 144 3.76 19.16 6.00
C ASP A 144 3.23 19.61 7.38
N VAL A 145 4.14 19.93 8.31
CA VAL A 145 3.84 20.38 9.66
C VAL A 145 4.11 21.88 9.79
N ASN A 146 3.09 22.66 10.13
CA ASN A 146 3.28 24.07 10.49
C ASN A 146 3.67 24.16 11.96
N LEU A 147 4.91 24.59 12.23
CA LEU A 147 5.41 24.78 13.58
C LEU A 147 4.89 26.10 14.17
N ASP A 148 4.62 26.11 15.47
CA ASP A 148 4.14 27.27 16.23
C ASP A 148 5.03 27.50 17.47
N GLY A 149 6.33 27.65 17.20
CA GLY A 149 7.31 27.90 18.25
C GLY A 149 7.24 29.32 18.82
N ALA A 150 7.36 29.43 20.12
CA ALA A 150 7.41 30.73 20.80
C ALA A 150 8.57 30.78 21.83
N ILE A 151 9.16 31.94 21.99
CA ILE A 151 10.22 32.21 22.96
C ILE A 151 9.91 33.47 23.75
N GLY A 152 10.47 33.59 24.97
CA GLY A 152 10.26 34.74 25.84
C GLY A 152 11.31 34.83 26.96
N GLY A 153 11.03 35.67 27.98
CA GLY A 153 11.99 35.93 29.04
C GLY A 153 13.23 36.64 28.53
N SER A 154 14.40 36.13 28.83
CA SER A 154 15.69 36.65 28.33
C SER A 154 16.10 36.09 26.93
N ALA A 155 15.35 35.17 26.40
CA ALA A 155 15.62 34.60 25.06
C ALA A 155 15.29 35.63 23.99
N VAL A 156 16.18 35.78 23.00
CA VAL A 156 16.00 36.66 21.84
C VAL A 156 15.96 35.92 20.54
N THR A 157 16.44 34.67 20.52
CA THR A 157 16.39 33.75 19.37
C THR A 157 16.11 32.33 19.82
N GLY A 158 15.55 31.52 18.93
CA GLY A 158 15.37 30.09 19.14
C GLY A 158 15.70 29.35 17.86
N SER A 159 16.01 28.07 17.99
CA SER A 159 16.25 27.20 16.84
C SER A 159 15.66 25.84 17.09
N TRP A 160 15.06 25.29 16.02
CA TRP A 160 14.60 23.91 15.96
C TRP A 160 15.77 22.96 15.70
N SER A 161 15.67 21.79 16.25
CA SER A 161 16.60 20.68 16.03
C SER A 161 15.87 19.34 16.15
N GLY A 162 16.57 18.22 15.95
CA GLY A 162 15.94 16.90 15.93
C GLY A 162 15.30 16.62 14.58
N GLY A 163 14.66 15.46 14.48
CA GLY A 163 14.13 14.96 13.24
C GLY A 163 15.20 14.69 12.17
N THR A 164 14.76 14.16 11.04
CA THR A 164 15.62 13.92 9.83
C THR A 164 15.04 14.59 8.58
N GLY A 165 13.93 15.32 8.74
CA GLY A 165 13.26 16.08 7.71
C GLY A 165 13.88 17.44 7.43
N ILE A 166 13.13 18.34 6.82
CA ILE A 166 13.61 19.65 6.36
C ILE A 166 12.79 20.77 6.98
N PHE A 167 13.46 21.82 7.50
CA PHE A 167 12.83 23.03 7.97
C PHE A 167 12.82 24.08 6.84
N VAL A 168 11.65 24.63 6.53
CA VAL A 168 11.46 25.65 5.50
C VAL A 168 10.93 26.95 6.14
N PRO A 169 11.60 28.12 6.00
CA PRO A 169 12.83 28.34 5.21
C PRO A 169 14.11 27.80 5.86
N ASN A 170 14.15 27.64 7.21
CA ASN A 170 15.28 27.10 7.98
C ASN A 170 14.89 26.85 9.44
N ALA A 171 15.73 26.15 10.18
CA ALA A 171 15.50 25.78 11.59
C ALA A 171 15.48 26.97 12.59
N ASN A 172 15.98 28.15 12.21
CA ASN A 172 15.96 29.34 13.08
C ASN A 172 14.64 30.14 12.99
N THR A 173 13.72 29.69 12.11
CA THR A 173 12.39 30.28 11.99
C THR A 173 11.44 29.59 12.96
N LEU A 174 10.88 30.31 13.93
CA LEU A 174 10.03 29.72 14.96
C LEU A 174 8.77 29.06 14.36
N ASN A 175 8.18 29.70 13.34
CA ASN A 175 6.99 29.23 12.62
C ASN A 175 7.41 28.56 11.28
N ALA A 176 8.48 27.78 11.27
CA ALA A 176 8.90 27.06 10.08
C ALA A 176 7.86 26.00 9.67
N VAL A 177 7.87 25.62 8.42
CA VAL A 177 7.21 24.40 7.94
C VAL A 177 8.23 23.27 8.06
N TYR A 178 7.87 22.21 8.74
CA TYR A 178 8.67 20.99 8.80
C TYR A 178 8.12 19.96 7.84
N ILE A 179 8.97 19.46 6.95
CA ILE A 179 8.67 18.42 5.98
C ILE A 179 9.32 17.13 6.48
N PRO A 180 8.52 16.15 6.96
CA PRO A 180 9.07 14.89 7.46
C PRO A 180 9.82 14.12 6.37
N SER A 181 10.88 13.43 6.77
CA SER A 181 11.63 12.54 5.87
C SER A 181 10.88 11.22 5.63
N ALA A 182 11.27 10.49 4.55
CA ALA A 182 10.72 9.16 4.29
C ALA A 182 10.96 8.17 5.46
N ALA A 183 12.06 8.33 6.20
CA ALA A 183 12.36 7.49 7.36
C ALA A 183 11.40 7.77 8.52
N GLU A 184 11.02 9.04 8.75
CA GLU A 184 10.06 9.43 9.79
C GLU A 184 8.65 8.99 9.41
N ASN A 185 8.26 9.13 8.14
CA ASN A 185 7.01 8.59 7.61
C ASN A 185 6.91 7.08 7.88
N ALA A 186 7.97 6.33 7.56
CA ALA A 186 8.01 4.90 7.79
C ALA A 186 8.02 4.52 9.30
N ASN A 187 8.62 5.37 10.16
CA ASN A 187 8.63 5.17 11.61
C ASN A 187 7.33 5.61 12.30
N GLY A 188 6.49 6.38 11.63
CA GLY A 188 5.22 6.88 12.15
C GLY A 188 5.36 8.06 13.12
N SER A 189 6.54 8.68 13.26
CA SER A 189 6.74 9.82 14.14
C SER A 189 8.02 10.61 13.88
N ALA A 190 8.02 11.88 14.26
CA ALA A 190 9.19 12.73 14.36
C ALA A 190 9.20 13.43 15.74
N LEU A 191 10.38 13.59 16.33
CA LEU A 191 10.58 14.35 17.56
C LEU A 191 11.47 15.57 17.24
N LEU A 192 10.92 16.76 17.44
CA LEU A 192 11.62 18.03 17.27
C LEU A 192 11.82 18.67 18.62
N THR A 193 12.90 19.45 18.78
CA THR A 193 13.23 20.20 19.97
C THR A 193 13.43 21.67 19.61
N LEU A 194 12.69 22.57 20.22
CA LEU A 194 12.94 24.01 20.14
C LEU A 194 13.84 24.42 21.31
N THR A 195 14.99 25.01 21.00
CA THR A 195 15.94 25.49 21.99
C THR A 195 16.18 26.98 21.81
N THR A 196 16.14 27.75 22.92
CA THR A 196 16.46 29.18 22.92
C THR A 196 17.98 29.38 22.79
N ASN A 197 18.39 30.59 22.40
CA ASN A 197 19.78 30.98 22.62
C ASN A 197 20.13 30.99 24.12
N ASN A 198 21.40 30.76 24.47
CA ASN A 198 21.86 30.93 25.81
C ASN A 198 21.87 32.43 26.14
N PRO A 199 21.08 32.95 27.13
CA PRO A 199 21.06 34.37 27.48
C PRO A 199 22.43 34.88 27.93
N ALA A 200 22.69 36.16 27.73
CA ALA A 200 23.87 36.79 28.32
C ALA A 200 23.68 36.79 29.86
N GLY A 201 24.59 36.15 30.61
CA GLY A 201 24.52 36.04 32.07
C GLY A 201 24.49 34.56 32.55
N PRO A 202 24.12 34.35 33.82
CA PRO A 202 24.17 33.03 34.45
C PRO A 202 23.00 32.09 34.07
N CYS A 203 21.99 32.58 33.33
CA CYS A 203 20.84 31.77 32.93
C CYS A 203 21.21 30.84 31.77
N GLU A 204 20.70 29.59 31.80
CA GLU A 204 20.86 28.60 30.74
C GLU A 204 19.78 28.76 29.67
N ALA A 205 20.03 28.18 28.47
CA ALA A 205 19.03 28.05 27.42
C ALA A 205 17.89 27.14 27.89
N ALA A 206 16.67 27.42 27.45
CA ALA A 206 15.51 26.58 27.67
C ALA A 206 15.25 25.75 26.41
N SER A 207 14.74 24.53 26.57
CA SER A 207 14.34 23.66 25.47
C SER A 207 13.02 22.94 25.78
N GLU A 208 12.24 22.69 24.72
CA GLU A 208 10.99 21.93 24.80
C GLU A 208 10.85 21.05 23.55
N ASP A 209 10.28 19.86 23.72
CA ASP A 209 10.10 18.88 22.69
C ASP A 209 8.69 18.94 22.09
N LEU A 210 8.61 18.76 20.77
CA LEU A 210 7.38 18.61 19.99
C LEU A 210 7.35 17.21 19.36
N LEU A 211 6.39 16.39 19.77
CA LEU A 211 6.13 15.11 19.14
C LEU A 211 5.15 15.30 17.97
N ILE A 212 5.54 14.81 16.81
CA ILE A 212 4.69 14.71 15.62
C ILE A 212 4.39 13.23 15.42
N THR A 213 3.10 12.87 15.40
CA THR A 213 2.63 11.54 15.03
C THR A 213 2.26 11.54 13.54
N ILE A 214 2.79 10.59 12.79
CA ILE A 214 2.58 10.48 11.35
C ILE A 214 1.80 9.18 11.07
N ASN A 215 0.55 9.34 10.63
CA ASN A 215 -0.27 8.19 10.29
C ASN A 215 -0.01 7.76 8.83
N PRO A 216 0.12 6.46 8.54
CA PRO A 216 0.29 6.00 7.18
C PRO A 216 -0.96 6.26 6.34
N SER A 217 -0.75 6.58 5.06
CA SER A 217 -1.81 6.62 4.06
C SER A 217 -2.10 5.20 3.55
N PRO A 218 -3.39 4.80 3.42
CA PRO A 218 -3.76 3.45 3.02
C PRO A 218 -3.22 3.09 1.63
N VAL A 219 -2.66 1.88 1.49
CA VAL A 219 -2.23 1.34 0.19
C VAL A 219 -3.08 0.11 -0.12
N LEU A 220 -3.56 -0.02 -1.38
CA LEU A 220 -4.30 -1.19 -1.80
C LEU A 220 -3.43 -2.44 -1.68
N SER A 221 -3.99 -3.49 -1.07
CA SER A 221 -3.36 -4.80 -0.91
C SER A 221 -3.95 -5.85 -1.86
N SER A 222 -5.10 -5.56 -2.49
CA SER A 222 -5.71 -6.37 -3.53
C SER A 222 -4.99 -6.19 -4.88
N SER A 223 -5.15 -7.16 -5.82
CA SER A 223 -4.49 -7.11 -7.14
C SER A 223 -4.84 -5.84 -7.90
N SER A 224 -3.87 -5.27 -8.60
CA SER A 224 -4.09 -4.12 -9.49
C SER A 224 -4.62 -4.49 -10.87
N ASP A 225 -4.61 -5.79 -11.23
CA ASP A 225 -5.00 -6.26 -12.56
C ASP A 225 -5.89 -7.49 -12.45
N ILE A 226 -6.99 -7.48 -13.20
CA ILE A 226 -8.04 -8.50 -13.20
C ILE A 226 -8.47 -8.78 -14.63
N ASP A 227 -8.70 -10.04 -14.95
CA ASP A 227 -9.26 -10.46 -16.24
C ASP A 227 -10.69 -10.97 -16.02
N ILE A 228 -11.64 -10.47 -16.82
CA ILE A 228 -13.03 -10.93 -16.82
C ILE A 228 -13.52 -11.21 -18.24
N CYS A 229 -14.67 -11.86 -18.34
CA CYS A 229 -15.36 -12.06 -19.60
C CYS A 229 -16.39 -10.95 -19.84
N SER A 230 -16.59 -10.58 -21.11
CA SER A 230 -17.66 -9.66 -21.50
C SER A 230 -19.02 -10.14 -20.98
N GLY A 231 -19.84 -9.21 -20.51
CA GLY A 231 -21.15 -9.47 -19.94
C GLY A 231 -21.14 -10.04 -18.53
N THR A 232 -19.97 -10.13 -17.86
CA THR A 232 -19.88 -10.60 -16.46
C THR A 232 -19.61 -9.43 -15.51
N SER A 233 -19.99 -9.60 -14.23
CA SER A 233 -19.66 -8.64 -13.19
C SER A 233 -18.19 -8.76 -12.79
N VAL A 234 -17.56 -7.61 -12.48
CA VAL A 234 -16.17 -7.55 -12.00
C VAL A 234 -16.01 -8.30 -10.69
N ASN A 235 -16.97 -8.18 -9.74
CA ASN A 235 -16.96 -8.86 -8.43
C ASN A 235 -15.61 -8.74 -7.71
N TYR A 236 -15.00 -7.55 -7.74
CA TYR A 236 -13.68 -7.34 -7.18
C TYR A 236 -13.75 -6.69 -5.81
N GLN A 237 -13.28 -7.41 -4.81
CA GLN A 237 -13.19 -6.91 -3.44
C GLN A 237 -11.94 -6.06 -3.26
N ILE A 238 -12.11 -4.77 -2.98
CA ILE A 238 -11.05 -3.85 -2.68
C ILE A 238 -10.58 -4.08 -1.25
N THR A 239 -9.27 -4.22 -1.06
CA THR A 239 -8.64 -4.33 0.27
C THR A 239 -7.42 -3.42 0.36
N SER A 240 -7.08 -2.98 1.57
CA SER A 240 -5.91 -2.16 1.86
C SER A 240 -5.14 -2.69 3.07
N ASP A 241 -3.91 -2.24 3.23
CA ASP A 241 -3.00 -2.59 4.32
C ASP A 241 -3.50 -2.13 5.70
N VAL A 242 -4.32 -1.08 5.75
CA VAL A 242 -5.04 -0.63 6.95
C VAL A 242 -6.55 -0.64 6.72
N SER A 243 -7.34 -0.78 7.78
CA SER A 243 -8.81 -0.76 7.68
C SER A 243 -9.29 0.57 7.13
N SER A 244 -9.91 0.54 5.93
CA SER A 244 -10.30 1.73 5.17
C SER A 244 -11.72 1.65 4.65
N SER A 245 -12.29 2.80 4.36
CA SER A 245 -13.42 2.95 3.45
C SER A 245 -12.91 3.32 2.06
N PHE A 246 -13.69 2.96 1.03
CA PHE A 246 -13.28 3.15 -0.36
C PHE A 246 -14.32 3.96 -1.13
N VAL A 247 -13.80 4.78 -2.05
CA VAL A 247 -14.61 5.44 -3.09
C VAL A 247 -13.89 5.20 -4.40
N TRP A 248 -14.62 4.73 -5.42
CA TRP A 248 -14.04 4.42 -6.71
C TRP A 248 -14.94 4.86 -7.87
N ASN A 249 -14.36 5.06 -9.05
CA ASN A 249 -15.04 5.27 -10.32
C ASN A 249 -14.13 4.89 -11.48
N ALA A 250 -14.71 4.58 -12.63
CA ALA A 250 -13.95 4.46 -13.86
C ALA A 250 -13.33 5.81 -14.25
N GLN A 251 -12.11 5.79 -14.76
CA GLN A 251 -11.36 7.01 -15.10
C GLN A 251 -11.97 7.75 -16.28
N MET A 252 -12.45 7.00 -17.28
CA MET A 252 -13.09 7.53 -18.48
C MET A 252 -14.08 6.51 -19.05
N ASP A 253 -14.93 6.97 -19.97
CA ASP A 253 -15.82 6.16 -20.79
C ASP A 253 -15.02 5.54 -21.94
N GLU A 254 -14.89 4.23 -21.97
CA GLU A 254 -14.11 3.52 -22.98
C GLU A 254 -14.95 3.22 -24.22
N ALA A 255 -14.45 3.55 -25.41
CA ALA A 255 -15.22 3.55 -26.66
C ALA A 255 -15.87 2.21 -27.05
N PHE A 256 -15.38 1.08 -26.53
CA PHE A 256 -15.82 -0.27 -26.85
C PHE A 256 -16.25 -1.07 -25.60
N LEU A 257 -16.38 -0.41 -24.48
CA LEU A 257 -16.92 -0.98 -23.24
C LEU A 257 -18.24 -0.27 -22.89
N ASN A 258 -19.11 -1.00 -22.23
CA ASN A 258 -20.32 -0.45 -21.64
C ASN A 258 -20.45 -0.98 -20.21
N GLY A 259 -21.06 -0.19 -19.34
CA GLY A 259 -21.36 -0.62 -17.97
C GLY A 259 -20.43 -0.05 -16.91
N GLU A 260 -19.46 0.80 -17.28
CA GLU A 260 -18.52 1.45 -16.36
C GLU A 260 -19.24 2.49 -15.50
N SER A 261 -18.99 2.48 -14.20
CA SER A 261 -19.43 3.50 -13.26
C SER A 261 -18.51 4.72 -13.31
N LEU A 262 -18.91 5.76 -14.06
CA LEU A 262 -18.16 7.02 -14.20
C LEU A 262 -18.34 7.96 -12.99
N LEU A 263 -19.40 7.78 -12.20
CA LEU A 263 -19.64 8.54 -10.98
C LEU A 263 -19.09 7.82 -9.77
N PRO A 264 -18.56 8.56 -8.75
CA PRO A 264 -17.99 7.96 -7.55
C PRO A 264 -18.97 7.00 -6.84
N GLN A 265 -18.51 5.79 -6.58
CA GLN A 265 -19.19 4.74 -5.85
C GLN A 265 -18.55 4.57 -4.47
N ALA A 266 -19.33 4.64 -3.40
CA ALA A 266 -18.89 4.43 -2.04
C ALA A 266 -19.10 2.95 -1.65
N SER A 267 -18.19 2.09 -2.05
CA SER A 267 -18.27 0.63 -1.85
C SER A 267 -16.87 0.03 -1.71
N SER A 268 -16.78 -1.07 -0.98
CA SER A 268 -15.56 -1.92 -0.94
C SER A 268 -15.50 -2.93 -2.07
N GLU A 269 -16.46 -2.93 -2.99
CA GLU A 269 -16.53 -3.85 -4.11
C GLU A 269 -16.76 -3.08 -5.41
N ILE A 270 -15.99 -3.43 -6.46
CA ILE A 270 -16.27 -3.02 -7.83
C ILE A 270 -17.12 -4.13 -8.44
N ASP A 271 -18.39 -3.85 -8.68
CA ASP A 271 -19.40 -4.82 -9.12
C ASP A 271 -20.01 -4.49 -10.50
N ASP A 272 -19.41 -3.57 -11.24
CA ASP A 272 -19.81 -3.21 -12.60
C ASP A 272 -19.93 -4.46 -13.49
N VAL A 273 -20.96 -4.50 -14.33
CA VAL A 273 -21.12 -5.50 -15.40
C VAL A 273 -20.61 -4.91 -16.69
N LEU A 274 -19.46 -5.38 -17.16
CA LEU A 274 -18.76 -4.79 -18.30
C LEU A 274 -19.02 -5.60 -19.58
N ASP A 275 -19.43 -4.93 -20.65
CA ASP A 275 -19.70 -5.53 -21.94
C ASP A 275 -18.71 -5.01 -23.00
N ASN A 276 -17.82 -5.89 -23.49
CA ASN A 276 -16.86 -5.57 -24.53
C ASN A 276 -17.48 -5.79 -25.91
N THR A 277 -17.77 -4.71 -26.62
CA THR A 277 -18.38 -4.71 -27.95
C THR A 277 -17.36 -4.83 -29.09
N SER A 278 -16.06 -4.88 -28.79
CA SER A 278 -14.98 -4.99 -29.78
C SER A 278 -14.55 -6.44 -30.02
N THR A 279 -13.57 -6.61 -30.89
CA THR A 279 -12.94 -7.90 -31.19
C THR A 279 -11.59 -8.11 -30.50
N SER A 280 -11.20 -7.20 -29.59
CA SER A 280 -9.95 -7.26 -28.85
C SER A 280 -10.22 -7.07 -27.36
N ILE A 281 -9.27 -7.47 -26.52
CA ILE A 281 -9.34 -7.18 -25.08
C ILE A 281 -9.37 -5.66 -24.89
N GLN A 282 -10.30 -5.19 -24.08
CA GLN A 282 -10.40 -3.79 -23.66
C GLN A 282 -10.12 -3.70 -22.16
N THR A 283 -9.50 -2.59 -21.73
CA THR A 283 -9.16 -2.39 -20.32
C THR A 283 -9.87 -1.15 -19.81
N VAL A 284 -10.62 -1.28 -18.73
CA VAL A 284 -11.10 -0.14 -17.96
C VAL A 284 -10.18 0.08 -16.75
N THR A 285 -9.84 1.34 -16.50
CA THR A 285 -9.04 1.76 -15.35
C THR A 285 -9.95 2.38 -14.32
N TYR A 286 -10.02 1.78 -13.13
CA TYR A 286 -10.70 2.35 -11.98
C TYR A 286 -9.73 3.13 -11.11
N LEU A 287 -10.14 4.34 -10.70
CA LEU A 287 -9.45 5.15 -9.70
C LEU A 287 -10.09 4.87 -8.36
N VAL A 288 -9.31 4.43 -7.41
CA VAL A 288 -9.75 4.07 -6.05
C VAL A 288 -9.10 5.01 -5.05
N SER A 289 -9.92 5.68 -4.24
CA SER A 289 -9.50 6.46 -3.08
C SER A 289 -9.80 5.67 -1.82
N ALA A 290 -8.77 5.40 -1.02
CA ALA A 290 -8.88 4.69 0.24
C ALA A 290 -8.69 5.66 1.42
N THR A 291 -9.61 5.66 2.39
CA THR A 291 -9.54 6.49 3.60
C THR A 291 -9.48 5.60 4.84
N ALA A 292 -8.41 5.71 5.61
CA ALA A 292 -8.22 4.96 6.85
C ALA A 292 -9.31 5.32 7.88
N LEU A 293 -9.98 4.31 8.44
CA LEU A 293 -11.13 4.52 9.36
C LEU A 293 -10.74 5.15 10.69
N VAL A 294 -9.49 4.98 11.14
CA VAL A 294 -9.03 5.45 12.45
C VAL A 294 -8.38 6.83 12.35
N SER A 295 -7.47 7.01 11.40
CA SER A 295 -6.70 8.26 11.25
C SER A 295 -7.38 9.28 10.35
N GLY A 296 -8.26 8.87 9.45
CA GLY A 296 -8.84 9.71 8.41
C GLY A 296 -7.89 10.01 7.25
N CYS A 297 -6.69 9.44 7.23
CA CYS A 297 -5.74 9.63 6.15
C CYS A 297 -6.22 8.98 4.87
N THR A 298 -6.11 9.71 3.75
CA THR A 298 -6.61 9.27 2.45
C THR A 298 -5.44 9.15 1.47
N ASN A 299 -5.46 8.06 0.67
CA ASN A 299 -4.61 7.91 -0.50
C ASN A 299 -5.51 7.84 -1.73
N GLU A 300 -5.40 8.84 -2.60
CA GLU A 300 -6.27 9.02 -3.75
C GLU A 300 -5.68 8.41 -5.02
N ASN A 301 -6.56 8.10 -5.97
CA ASN A 301 -6.19 7.72 -7.35
C ASN A 301 -5.31 6.48 -7.47
N GLN A 302 -5.45 5.53 -6.55
CA GLN A 302 -4.86 4.21 -6.72
C GLN A 302 -5.56 3.46 -7.84
N ILE A 303 -4.82 2.70 -8.64
CA ILE A 303 -5.31 2.15 -9.90
C ILE A 303 -5.66 0.68 -9.75
N VAL A 304 -6.84 0.30 -10.31
CA VAL A 304 -7.24 -1.08 -10.58
C VAL A 304 -7.62 -1.19 -12.04
N ASN A 305 -6.95 -2.04 -12.81
CA ASN A 305 -7.23 -2.31 -14.21
C ASN A 305 -8.08 -3.57 -14.34
N VAL A 306 -9.14 -3.49 -15.11
CA VAL A 306 -10.00 -4.62 -15.46
C VAL A 306 -9.92 -4.86 -16.96
N ASN A 307 -9.33 -5.99 -17.37
CA ASN A 307 -9.24 -6.43 -18.74
C ASN A 307 -10.48 -7.25 -19.08
N VAL A 308 -11.26 -6.78 -20.02
CA VAL A 308 -12.52 -7.41 -20.45
C VAL A 308 -12.28 -8.16 -21.76
N ASN A 309 -12.29 -9.48 -21.70
CA ASN A 309 -12.16 -10.33 -22.87
C ASN A 309 -13.40 -10.24 -23.75
N PRO A 310 -13.28 -10.15 -25.09
CA PRO A 310 -14.42 -10.07 -25.99
C PRO A 310 -15.18 -11.40 -26.07
N VAL A 311 -16.45 -11.35 -26.53
CA VAL A 311 -17.17 -12.55 -26.95
C VAL A 311 -16.63 -13.00 -28.29
N VAL A 312 -15.90 -14.11 -28.31
CA VAL A 312 -15.28 -14.64 -29.53
C VAL A 312 -16.25 -15.51 -30.33
N THR A 313 -16.10 -15.52 -31.65
CA THR A 313 -16.83 -16.36 -32.60
C THR A 313 -15.86 -17.20 -33.40
N MET A 314 -16.37 -18.26 -34.07
CA MET A 314 -15.61 -19.13 -34.94
C MET A 314 -16.36 -19.40 -36.23
N ASP A 315 -15.65 -19.90 -37.24
CA ASP A 315 -16.24 -20.39 -38.48
C ASP A 315 -16.97 -21.70 -38.18
N THR A 316 -18.20 -21.84 -38.75
CA THR A 316 -18.96 -23.09 -38.60
C THR A 316 -18.39 -24.14 -39.56
N PRO A 317 -17.91 -25.30 -39.05
CA PRO A 317 -17.46 -26.38 -39.91
C PRO A 317 -18.59 -26.93 -40.79
N ASP A 318 -18.22 -27.47 -41.95
CA ASP A 318 -19.17 -28.12 -42.84
C ASP A 318 -19.66 -29.45 -42.24
N SER A 319 -20.94 -29.73 -42.41
CA SER A 319 -21.55 -31.03 -42.08
C SER A 319 -21.17 -32.09 -43.13
N GLU A 320 -21.00 -33.33 -42.70
CA GLU A 320 -20.57 -34.45 -43.52
C GLU A 320 -21.54 -35.63 -43.42
N ALA A 321 -21.82 -36.31 -44.55
CA ALA A 321 -22.61 -37.53 -44.59
C ALA A 321 -21.82 -38.64 -45.32
N LEU A 322 -21.63 -39.78 -44.68
CA LEU A 322 -20.80 -40.89 -45.16
C LEU A 322 -21.45 -42.25 -44.92
N CYS A 323 -20.85 -43.23 -45.50
CA CYS A 323 -21.21 -44.62 -45.28
C CYS A 323 -20.44 -45.20 -44.08
N VAL A 324 -21.04 -46.14 -43.37
CA VAL A 324 -20.33 -46.90 -42.35
C VAL A 324 -19.05 -47.52 -42.90
N GLY A 325 -17.93 -47.35 -42.15
CA GLY A 325 -16.62 -47.86 -42.56
C GLY A 325 -15.78 -46.89 -43.39
N GLU A 326 -16.34 -45.77 -43.86
CA GLU A 326 -15.58 -44.70 -44.52
C GLU A 326 -14.86 -43.86 -43.48
N ASN A 327 -13.81 -43.14 -43.89
CA ASN A 327 -13.11 -42.21 -43.03
C ASN A 327 -13.66 -40.80 -43.22
N THR A 328 -13.93 -40.11 -42.12
CA THR A 328 -14.33 -38.69 -42.11
C THR A 328 -13.19 -37.81 -42.63
N THR A 329 -13.51 -36.63 -43.10
CA THR A 329 -12.53 -35.56 -43.27
C THR A 329 -12.07 -35.02 -41.91
N SER A 330 -10.83 -34.53 -41.80
CA SER A 330 -10.37 -33.84 -40.60
C SER A 330 -11.02 -32.46 -40.53
N VAL A 331 -11.57 -32.11 -39.39
CA VAL A 331 -12.14 -30.78 -39.11
C VAL A 331 -11.13 -29.96 -38.34
N PHE A 332 -10.61 -28.91 -38.98
CA PHE A 332 -9.74 -27.91 -38.34
C PHE A 332 -10.58 -26.69 -37.95
N PHE A 333 -10.53 -26.34 -36.65
CA PHE A 333 -11.29 -25.22 -36.18
C PHE A 333 -10.59 -23.90 -36.51
N SER A 334 -11.33 -22.95 -37.05
CA SER A 334 -10.83 -21.64 -37.48
C SER A 334 -11.67 -20.48 -36.97
N SER A 335 -11.01 -19.32 -36.83
CA SER A 335 -11.62 -18.08 -36.43
C SER A 335 -10.79 -16.90 -36.93
N SER A 336 -11.40 -15.73 -37.05
CA SER A 336 -10.68 -14.47 -37.26
C SER A 336 -9.95 -13.96 -36.00
N PHE A 337 -10.25 -14.50 -34.83
CA PHE A 337 -9.56 -14.21 -33.58
C PHE A 337 -8.32 -15.08 -33.43
N SER A 338 -7.25 -14.54 -32.86
CA SER A 338 -6.03 -15.29 -32.57
C SER A 338 -5.99 -15.77 -31.11
N GLY A 339 -5.29 -16.88 -30.87
CA GLY A 339 -5.05 -17.37 -29.50
C GLY A 339 -6.24 -18.04 -28.84
N LEU A 340 -7.22 -18.52 -29.67
CA LEU A 340 -8.36 -19.26 -29.15
C LEU A 340 -7.98 -20.67 -28.74
N THR A 341 -8.69 -21.18 -27.77
CA THR A 341 -8.84 -22.60 -27.49
C THR A 341 -10.23 -23.06 -27.91
N PHE A 342 -10.37 -24.34 -28.27
CA PHE A 342 -11.64 -24.91 -28.68
C PHE A 342 -11.95 -26.11 -27.81
N SER A 343 -13.20 -26.25 -27.42
CA SER A 343 -13.73 -27.48 -26.84
C SER A 343 -14.96 -27.91 -27.60
N TRP A 344 -15.18 -29.23 -27.74
CA TRP A 344 -16.35 -29.73 -28.42
C TRP A 344 -17.01 -30.88 -27.68
N THR A 345 -18.31 -31.03 -27.91
CA THR A 345 -19.11 -32.16 -27.44
C THR A 345 -19.85 -32.79 -28.60
N ASN A 346 -20.01 -34.09 -28.55
CA ASN A 346 -20.80 -34.90 -29.51
C ASN A 346 -21.95 -35.58 -28.75
N ASN A 347 -23.17 -35.42 -29.24
CA ASN A 347 -24.36 -35.99 -28.58
C ASN A 347 -24.57 -37.47 -28.90
N ASN A 348 -23.81 -38.09 -29.85
CA ASN A 348 -23.97 -39.45 -30.28
C ASN A 348 -22.62 -40.15 -30.56
N ALA A 349 -22.13 -40.93 -29.63
CA ALA A 349 -20.88 -41.69 -29.78
C ALA A 349 -20.99 -42.86 -30.79
N GLN A 350 -22.20 -43.23 -31.24
CA GLN A 350 -22.41 -44.34 -32.17
C GLN A 350 -21.92 -44.05 -33.59
N ILE A 351 -21.56 -42.81 -33.89
CA ILE A 351 -20.95 -42.41 -35.17
C ILE A 351 -19.46 -42.73 -35.26
N GLY A 352 -18.83 -43.17 -34.16
CA GLY A 352 -17.40 -43.48 -34.09
C GLY A 352 -16.54 -42.35 -33.49
N LEU A 353 -17.11 -41.17 -33.20
CA LEU A 353 -16.44 -40.05 -32.54
C LEU A 353 -16.71 -40.07 -31.02
N GLY A 354 -15.71 -39.79 -30.20
CA GLY A 354 -15.88 -39.65 -28.75
C GLY A 354 -16.91 -38.59 -28.38
N LEU A 355 -17.32 -38.58 -27.09
CA LEU A 355 -18.36 -37.61 -26.60
C LEU A 355 -17.85 -36.19 -26.44
N SER A 356 -16.54 -35.97 -26.32
CA SER A 356 -15.95 -34.62 -26.19
C SER A 356 -14.46 -34.62 -26.53
N GLY A 357 -13.92 -33.42 -26.77
CA GLY A 357 -12.50 -33.15 -26.94
C GLY A 357 -12.18 -31.67 -26.86
N ASP A 358 -10.89 -31.34 -26.91
CA ASP A 358 -10.34 -29.98 -26.75
C ASP A 358 -9.37 -29.58 -27.88
N SER A 359 -9.38 -30.31 -28.99
CA SER A 359 -8.53 -30.10 -30.15
C SER A 359 -9.33 -30.32 -31.44
N ASP A 360 -8.72 -30.07 -32.59
CA ASP A 360 -9.26 -30.40 -33.89
C ASP A 360 -9.72 -31.85 -33.94
N ILE A 361 -10.75 -32.12 -34.73
CA ILE A 361 -11.26 -33.48 -34.94
C ILE A 361 -10.50 -34.10 -36.11
N LEU A 362 -9.59 -35.02 -35.81
CA LEU A 362 -8.87 -35.75 -36.82
C LEU A 362 -9.80 -36.74 -37.49
N SER A 363 -9.47 -37.12 -38.74
CA SER A 363 -10.17 -38.17 -39.50
C SER A 363 -10.29 -39.45 -38.65
N PHE A 364 -11.50 -39.99 -38.58
CA PHE A 364 -11.81 -41.25 -37.91
C PHE A 364 -12.70 -42.12 -38.80
N THR A 365 -12.73 -43.41 -38.56
CA THR A 365 -13.61 -44.32 -39.26
C THR A 365 -15.04 -44.20 -38.76
N ALA A 366 -15.98 -43.90 -39.63
CA ALA A 366 -17.39 -43.80 -39.34
C ALA A 366 -17.98 -45.16 -38.92
N VAL A 367 -18.66 -45.18 -37.81
CA VAL A 367 -19.27 -46.38 -37.20
C VAL A 367 -20.78 -46.22 -37.15
N ASN A 368 -21.52 -47.22 -37.61
CA ASN A 368 -22.95 -47.38 -37.41
C ASN A 368 -23.27 -48.88 -37.30
N THR A 369 -23.54 -49.34 -36.12
CA THR A 369 -23.88 -50.74 -35.84
C THR A 369 -25.39 -51.01 -35.88
N THR A 370 -26.18 -49.99 -36.21
CA THR A 370 -27.64 -50.07 -36.28
C THR A 370 -28.12 -50.19 -37.73
N ALA A 371 -29.39 -50.46 -37.92
CA ALA A 371 -30.01 -50.47 -39.25
C ALA A 371 -30.57 -49.11 -39.69
N ILE A 372 -30.46 -48.08 -38.85
CA ILE A 372 -30.97 -46.74 -39.14
C ILE A 372 -29.81 -45.75 -39.23
N VAL A 373 -30.05 -44.62 -39.90
CA VAL A 373 -29.09 -43.51 -39.98
C VAL A 373 -28.74 -43.01 -38.58
N GLN A 374 -27.46 -42.82 -38.30
CA GLN A 374 -26.97 -42.23 -37.06
C GLN A 374 -26.41 -40.85 -37.36
N THR A 375 -26.85 -39.83 -36.61
CA THR A 375 -26.33 -38.44 -36.71
C THR A 375 -25.77 -38.03 -35.36
N GLY A 376 -24.53 -37.57 -35.36
CA GLY A 376 -23.90 -36.88 -34.25
C GLY A 376 -23.96 -35.36 -34.49
N ILE A 377 -24.51 -34.61 -33.54
CA ILE A 377 -24.44 -33.14 -33.51
C ILE A 377 -23.22 -32.79 -32.69
N ILE A 378 -22.25 -32.15 -33.32
CA ILE A 378 -21.02 -31.69 -32.69
C ILE A 378 -21.18 -30.20 -32.36
N THR A 379 -21.15 -29.87 -31.08
CA THR A 379 -21.18 -28.48 -30.58
C THR A 379 -19.76 -28.07 -30.25
N VAL A 380 -19.24 -27.06 -30.94
CA VAL A 380 -17.90 -26.50 -30.69
C VAL A 380 -18.02 -25.14 -30.05
N THR A 381 -17.27 -24.94 -28.98
CA THR A 381 -17.21 -23.67 -28.21
C THR A 381 -15.79 -23.11 -28.26
N PRO A 382 -15.57 -21.96 -28.93
CA PRO A 382 -14.30 -21.25 -28.86
C PRO A 382 -14.16 -20.57 -27.51
N ALA A 383 -12.94 -20.35 -27.00
CA ALA A 383 -12.69 -19.57 -25.80
C ALA A 383 -11.39 -18.77 -25.92
N ILE A 384 -11.35 -17.60 -25.26
CA ILE A 384 -10.15 -16.78 -25.10
C ILE A 384 -9.91 -16.53 -23.61
N ASN A 385 -8.70 -16.79 -23.11
CA ASN A 385 -8.35 -16.61 -21.70
C ASN A 385 -9.36 -17.23 -20.71
N GLY A 386 -9.95 -18.37 -21.08
CA GLY A 386 -10.99 -19.03 -20.29
C GLY A 386 -12.40 -18.48 -20.47
N CYS A 387 -12.58 -17.40 -21.24
CA CYS A 387 -13.88 -16.83 -21.56
C CYS A 387 -14.51 -17.55 -22.75
N PRO A 388 -15.64 -18.25 -22.57
CA PRO A 388 -16.30 -18.93 -23.67
C PRO A 388 -16.96 -17.93 -24.63
N GLY A 389 -16.81 -18.20 -25.91
CA GLY A 389 -17.46 -17.49 -27.00
C GLY A 389 -18.77 -18.15 -27.45
N THR A 390 -19.24 -17.75 -28.63
CA THR A 390 -20.46 -18.28 -29.22
C THR A 390 -20.20 -19.67 -29.81
N SER A 391 -20.92 -20.67 -29.29
CA SER A 391 -20.85 -22.04 -29.81
C SER A 391 -21.50 -22.17 -31.19
N VAL A 392 -20.94 -23.05 -32.03
CA VAL A 392 -21.49 -23.43 -33.32
C VAL A 392 -21.75 -24.95 -33.37
N ASN A 393 -22.66 -25.37 -34.21
CA ASN A 393 -22.99 -26.79 -34.41
C ASN A 393 -22.76 -27.19 -35.84
N PHE A 394 -22.28 -28.42 -36.05
CA PHE A 394 -22.27 -29.10 -37.32
C PHE A 394 -22.62 -30.58 -37.11
N GLU A 395 -22.95 -31.30 -38.21
CA GLU A 395 -23.45 -32.66 -38.13
C GLU A 395 -22.54 -33.62 -38.87
N ILE A 396 -22.34 -34.82 -38.31
CA ILE A 396 -21.74 -35.95 -38.98
C ILE A 396 -22.80 -37.05 -39.02
N THR A 397 -23.23 -37.42 -40.24
CA THR A 397 -24.26 -38.44 -40.47
C THR A 397 -23.63 -39.70 -41.03
N VAL A 398 -23.89 -40.84 -40.41
CA VAL A 398 -23.39 -42.15 -40.84
C VAL A 398 -24.54 -43.04 -41.25
N ASN A 399 -24.61 -43.29 -42.56
CA ASN A 399 -25.58 -44.20 -43.13
C ASN A 399 -25.23 -45.67 -42.76
N PRO A 400 -26.22 -46.51 -42.44
CA PRO A 400 -25.99 -47.91 -42.13
C PRO A 400 -25.59 -48.73 -43.34
N SER A 401 -24.97 -49.88 -43.12
CA SER A 401 -24.83 -50.89 -44.20
C SER A 401 -26.19 -51.49 -44.52
N SER A 402 -26.61 -51.36 -45.76
CA SER A 402 -27.83 -52.04 -46.29
C SER A 402 -27.61 -53.53 -46.50
N THR A 403 -28.67 -54.31 -46.29
CA THR A 403 -28.65 -55.77 -46.51
C THR A 403 -29.77 -56.16 -47.44
N VAL A 404 -29.56 -57.24 -48.17
CA VAL A 404 -30.59 -57.90 -48.96
C VAL A 404 -30.77 -59.34 -48.47
N ASN A 405 -32.00 -59.78 -48.35
CA ASN A 405 -32.33 -61.18 -48.04
C ASN A 405 -32.23 -62.06 -49.27
N ASP A 406 -31.65 -63.22 -49.13
CA ASP A 406 -31.61 -64.24 -50.24
C ASP A 406 -33.02 -64.66 -50.55
N PRO A 407 -33.50 -64.42 -51.80
CA PRO A 407 -34.83 -64.86 -52.27
C PRO A 407 -34.90 -66.34 -52.57
N GLY A 408 -33.79 -67.06 -52.57
CA GLY A 408 -33.68 -68.49 -52.92
C GLY A 408 -33.52 -68.75 -54.43
N ALA A 409 -33.12 -69.93 -54.75
CA ALA A 409 -32.90 -70.36 -56.14
C ALA A 409 -34.23 -70.67 -56.87
N ILE A 410 -34.32 -70.28 -58.11
CA ILE A 410 -35.44 -70.60 -59.03
C ILE A 410 -34.97 -71.62 -60.06
N VAL A 411 -35.81 -72.63 -60.31
CA VAL A 411 -35.57 -73.63 -61.35
C VAL A 411 -36.79 -73.68 -62.25
N GLU A 412 -36.57 -73.42 -63.56
CA GLU A 412 -37.63 -73.35 -64.56
C GLU A 412 -37.28 -74.19 -65.83
N CYS A 413 -38.28 -74.58 -66.59
CA CYS A 413 -38.07 -75.21 -67.88
C CYS A 413 -37.93 -74.19 -69.01
N ASP A 414 -37.21 -74.53 -70.07
CA ASP A 414 -37.09 -73.70 -71.27
C ASP A 414 -38.47 -73.29 -71.81
N GLY A 415 -38.66 -71.99 -72.08
CA GLY A 415 -39.92 -71.43 -72.60
C GLY A 415 -40.99 -71.16 -71.54
N THR A 416 -40.74 -71.42 -70.26
CA THR A 416 -41.72 -71.10 -69.17
C THR A 416 -41.45 -69.73 -68.55
N PRO A 417 -42.50 -69.03 -68.11
CA PRO A 417 -42.32 -67.78 -67.36
C PRO A 417 -41.83 -68.10 -65.97
N THR A 418 -40.78 -67.36 -65.50
CA THR A 418 -40.32 -67.38 -64.10
C THR A 418 -41.33 -66.68 -63.18
N SER A 419 -41.30 -67.02 -61.90
CA SER A 419 -41.88 -66.15 -60.88
C SER A 419 -41.08 -64.86 -60.79
N SER A 420 -41.72 -63.76 -60.39
CA SER A 420 -41.00 -62.54 -60.06
C SER A 420 -40.18 -62.68 -58.75
N ILE A 421 -38.98 -62.12 -58.71
CA ILE A 421 -38.11 -62.09 -57.54
C ILE A 421 -38.28 -60.70 -56.91
N VAL A 422 -38.85 -60.70 -55.73
CA VAL A 422 -39.01 -59.46 -54.88
C VAL A 422 -37.85 -59.45 -53.88
N PHE A 423 -37.03 -58.42 -53.99
CA PHE A 423 -35.94 -58.24 -53.03
C PHE A 423 -36.48 -57.56 -51.78
N THR A 424 -36.01 -58.04 -50.65
CA THR A 424 -36.31 -57.45 -49.32
C THR A 424 -35.00 -57.26 -48.56
N GLY A 425 -34.94 -56.29 -47.67
CA GLY A 425 -33.73 -55.98 -46.91
C GLY A 425 -34.00 -55.21 -45.58
N SER A 426 -32.96 -54.59 -45.10
CA SER A 426 -32.99 -53.89 -43.81
C SER A 426 -33.84 -52.61 -43.78
N ASP A 427 -34.11 -52.01 -44.95
CA ASP A 427 -34.89 -50.77 -45.08
C ASP A 427 -35.75 -50.80 -46.33
N PRO A 428 -37.01 -50.32 -46.34
CA PRO A 428 -37.88 -50.30 -47.48
C PRO A 428 -37.45 -49.38 -48.61
N SER A 429 -36.55 -48.42 -48.33
CA SER A 429 -36.04 -47.46 -49.33
C SER A 429 -34.80 -47.97 -50.11
N ILE A 430 -34.33 -49.19 -49.82
CA ILE A 430 -33.17 -49.81 -50.50
C ILE A 430 -33.40 -49.90 -51.97
N ILE A 431 -32.43 -49.45 -52.73
CA ILE A 431 -32.34 -49.71 -54.16
C ILE A 431 -31.51 -50.99 -54.34
N TYR A 432 -32.06 -51.95 -55.05
CA TYR A 432 -31.35 -53.22 -55.31
C TYR A 432 -30.76 -53.15 -56.72
N ASN A 433 -29.43 -53.16 -56.86
CA ASN A 433 -28.68 -53.21 -58.08
C ASN A 433 -28.24 -54.67 -58.26
N TRP A 434 -28.60 -55.30 -59.42
CA TRP A 434 -28.24 -56.71 -59.63
C TRP A 434 -27.50 -56.89 -60.91
N THR A 435 -26.65 -57.93 -60.97
CA THR A 435 -25.93 -58.43 -62.14
C THR A 435 -26.23 -59.89 -62.35
N ASN A 436 -26.22 -60.34 -63.63
CA ASN A 436 -26.47 -61.67 -64.03
C ASN A 436 -25.24 -62.22 -64.78
N THR A 437 -24.72 -63.39 -64.38
CA THR A 437 -23.51 -63.96 -64.92
C THR A 437 -23.76 -64.70 -66.25
N ASN A 438 -25.04 -65.00 -66.59
CA ASN A 438 -25.37 -65.73 -67.77
C ASN A 438 -26.67 -65.23 -68.39
N VAL A 439 -26.60 -64.41 -69.43
CA VAL A 439 -27.74 -63.82 -70.11
C VAL A 439 -28.52 -64.90 -70.97
N ALA A 440 -27.95 -66.09 -71.22
CA ALA A 440 -28.59 -67.17 -71.99
C ALA A 440 -29.84 -67.75 -71.26
N ILE A 441 -30.00 -67.41 -69.91
CA ILE A 441 -31.23 -67.80 -69.18
C ILE A 441 -32.44 -66.94 -69.55
N GLY A 442 -32.30 -65.88 -70.37
CA GLY A 442 -33.36 -64.98 -70.76
C GLY A 442 -33.46 -63.71 -69.95
N LEU A 443 -32.57 -63.51 -68.93
CA LEU A 443 -32.49 -62.32 -68.06
C LEU A 443 -31.38 -61.40 -68.57
N PRO A 444 -31.55 -60.07 -68.63
CA PRO A 444 -30.50 -59.09 -68.94
C PRO A 444 -29.28 -59.26 -68.02
N VAL A 445 -28.10 -58.68 -68.49
CA VAL A 445 -26.81 -58.75 -67.75
C VAL A 445 -26.84 -58.00 -66.42
N ALA A 446 -27.71 -56.98 -66.27
CA ALA A 446 -27.88 -56.18 -65.05
C ALA A 446 -29.24 -55.50 -65.08
N GLY A 447 -29.67 -55.04 -63.89
CA GLY A 447 -30.87 -54.25 -63.68
C GLY A 447 -30.96 -53.66 -62.29
N THR A 448 -32.05 -52.95 -62.02
CA THR A 448 -32.34 -52.33 -60.73
C THR A 448 -33.76 -52.67 -60.29
N GLY A 449 -33.97 -52.75 -58.98
CA GLY A 449 -35.25 -53.17 -58.39
C GLY A 449 -35.53 -54.65 -58.51
N ASP A 450 -36.76 -55.04 -58.29
CA ASP A 450 -37.21 -56.40 -58.34
C ASP A 450 -37.02 -57.00 -59.81
N ILE A 451 -36.73 -58.28 -59.88
CA ILE A 451 -36.69 -58.91 -61.16
C ILE A 451 -38.11 -59.38 -61.51
N LEU A 452 -38.69 -58.76 -62.51
CA LEU A 452 -40.00 -59.16 -63.00
C LEU A 452 -39.95 -60.54 -63.64
N SER A 453 -41.08 -61.23 -63.73
CA SER A 453 -41.22 -62.49 -64.47
C SER A 453 -40.66 -62.32 -65.88
N PHE A 454 -39.79 -63.21 -66.30
CA PHE A 454 -39.23 -63.34 -67.71
C PHE A 454 -39.39 -64.74 -68.22
N ILE A 455 -39.25 -64.96 -69.52
CA ILE A 455 -39.29 -66.27 -70.12
C ILE A 455 -37.91 -66.93 -69.96
N ALA A 456 -37.84 -68.04 -69.25
CA ALA A 456 -36.62 -68.83 -69.13
C ALA A 456 -36.22 -69.38 -70.48
N THR A 457 -34.97 -69.18 -70.88
CA THR A 457 -34.41 -69.67 -72.14
C THR A 457 -33.21 -70.60 -71.96
N ASN A 458 -33.16 -71.72 -72.66
CA ASN A 458 -32.02 -72.60 -72.70
C ASN A 458 -31.88 -73.25 -74.12
N LEU A 459 -30.98 -72.70 -74.88
CA LEU A 459 -30.74 -73.20 -76.28
C LEU A 459 -29.79 -74.42 -76.35
N THR A 460 -29.46 -75.00 -75.21
CA THR A 460 -28.59 -76.16 -75.08
C THR A 460 -29.39 -77.42 -74.70
N ASN A 461 -28.77 -78.61 -74.78
CA ASN A 461 -29.40 -79.85 -74.27
C ASN A 461 -29.11 -80.15 -72.79
N ASP A 462 -28.20 -79.37 -72.18
CA ASP A 462 -27.80 -79.51 -70.76
C ASP A 462 -28.37 -78.39 -69.97
N PRO A 463 -28.65 -78.55 -68.65
CA PRO A 463 -29.07 -77.47 -67.76
C PRO A 463 -28.03 -76.36 -67.77
N ILE A 464 -28.49 -75.09 -67.92
CA ILE A 464 -27.66 -73.89 -67.77
C ILE A 464 -28.02 -73.20 -66.45
N GLN A 465 -27.05 -72.49 -65.85
CA GLN A 465 -27.19 -71.82 -64.60
C GLN A 465 -26.67 -70.38 -64.72
N ALA A 466 -27.29 -69.45 -63.99
CA ALA A 466 -26.80 -68.10 -63.78
C ALA A 466 -26.78 -67.81 -62.30
N THR A 467 -25.78 -67.08 -61.91
CA THR A 467 -25.72 -66.44 -60.56
C THR A 467 -26.14 -64.98 -60.63
N ILE A 468 -27.12 -64.59 -59.85
CA ILE A 468 -27.56 -63.20 -59.71
C ILE A 468 -26.90 -62.64 -58.49
N GLU A 469 -26.01 -61.66 -58.63
CA GLU A 469 -25.40 -60.88 -57.51
C GLU A 469 -26.20 -59.60 -57.33
N VAL A 470 -26.71 -59.37 -56.11
CA VAL A 470 -27.54 -58.26 -55.78
C VAL A 470 -26.80 -57.39 -54.76
N THR A 471 -26.52 -56.14 -55.10
CA THR A 471 -25.93 -55.11 -54.19
C THR A 471 -27.04 -54.20 -53.78
N PRO A 472 -27.39 -54.17 -52.47
CA PRO A 472 -28.35 -53.21 -51.93
C PRO A 472 -27.64 -51.83 -51.75
N GLU A 473 -28.34 -50.74 -52.06
CA GLU A 473 -27.86 -49.38 -51.94
C GLU A 473 -28.88 -48.55 -51.12
N LEU A 474 -28.41 -47.86 -50.07
CA LEU A 474 -29.23 -46.96 -49.25
C LEU A 474 -28.51 -45.64 -49.10
N ASN A 475 -29.16 -44.50 -49.47
CA ASN A 475 -28.59 -43.14 -49.42
C ASN A 475 -27.19 -43.05 -50.07
N GLY A 476 -26.97 -43.74 -51.21
CA GLY A 476 -25.69 -43.76 -51.91
C GLY A 476 -24.65 -44.76 -51.35
N CYS A 477 -24.98 -45.44 -50.26
CA CYS A 477 -24.12 -46.43 -49.61
C CYS A 477 -24.44 -47.83 -50.05
N ASN A 478 -23.46 -48.49 -50.68
CA ASN A 478 -23.58 -49.88 -51.05
C ASN A 478 -23.44 -50.81 -49.83
N GLY A 479 -24.37 -51.71 -49.68
CA GLY A 479 -24.28 -52.78 -48.69
C GLY A 479 -23.50 -53.98 -49.19
N THR A 480 -23.53 -55.04 -48.36
CA THR A 480 -22.87 -56.29 -48.71
C THR A 480 -23.65 -56.96 -49.83
N ALA A 481 -22.99 -57.29 -50.99
CA ALA A 481 -23.57 -58.01 -52.07
C ALA A 481 -23.93 -59.45 -51.64
N GLN A 482 -25.08 -59.96 -52.15
CA GLN A 482 -25.58 -61.28 -51.89
C GLN A 482 -25.75 -62.00 -53.25
N THR A 483 -25.43 -63.28 -53.32
CA THR A 483 -25.54 -64.09 -54.52
C THR A 483 -26.53 -65.21 -54.41
#